data_1ba96d8c86d7e3356b7a079d1cad78b0
#
_entry.id   1ba96d8c86d7e3356b7a079d1cad78b0
#
_cell.length_a   1.000
_cell.length_b   1.000
_cell.length_c   1.000
_cell.angle_alpha   90.00
_cell.angle_beta   90.00
_cell.angle_gamma   90.00
#
_symmetry.space_group_name_H-M   'P 1'
#
loop_
_entity.id
_entity.type
_entity.pdbx_description
1 polymer ?
#
loop_
_entity_poly.entity_id
_entity_poly.type
_entity_poly.pdbx_seq_one_letter_code
_entity_poly.pdbx_strand_id
1 'polypeptide(L)'
;QIFIDAPYHELVNSSVRFWDVSGISVSTGATGFKVQTGSIETILFGGVAFGVPTGIKDGGKVTKNSTFELYKSYKDILENPFRYGAYYVVSFTHSVKGLSPGAPVEYRGIRVGNVVRVLFKEGQLEQIEAGQEGEGAPIPVLVYVEPGRMELSDTEASLVVVEETIR
;
A
#
# COMPACT_ATOMS: atom_id res chain seq x y z
N GLN A 1 5.43 6.12 -23.06
CA GLN A 1 5.38 4.78 -23.67
C GLN A 1 6.75 4.14 -23.47
N ILE A 2 6.78 2.89 -22.96
CA ILE A 2 8.02 2.14 -22.72
C ILE A 2 8.05 1.00 -23.73
N PHE A 3 9.21 0.74 -24.29
CA PHE A 3 9.48 -0.39 -25.15
C PHE A 3 10.40 -1.37 -24.41
N ILE A 4 10.07 -2.66 -24.44
CA ILE A 4 10.84 -3.72 -23.78
C ILE A 4 11.33 -4.68 -24.86
N ASP A 5 12.64 -4.74 -25.04
CA ASP A 5 13.29 -5.59 -26.03
C ASP A 5 13.18 -7.08 -25.70
N ALA A 6 13.29 -7.90 -26.73
CA ALA A 6 13.48 -9.34 -26.57
C ALA A 6 14.84 -9.65 -25.89
N PRO A 7 14.92 -10.66 -25.01
CA PRO A 7 13.85 -11.57 -24.58
C PRO A 7 13.03 -11.06 -23.37
N TYR A 8 13.32 -9.87 -22.85
CA TYR A 8 12.77 -9.36 -21.58
C TYR A 8 11.26 -9.13 -21.59
N HIS A 9 10.66 -8.92 -22.78
CA HIS A 9 9.21 -8.76 -22.91
C HIS A 9 8.42 -10.02 -22.46
N GLU A 10 9.04 -11.20 -22.50
CA GLU A 10 8.44 -12.45 -22.04
C GLU A 10 8.28 -12.54 -20.51
N LEU A 11 9.05 -11.72 -19.78
CA LEU A 11 8.97 -11.63 -18.32
C LEU A 11 7.78 -10.79 -17.84
N VAL A 12 7.13 -10.06 -18.77
CA VAL A 12 6.02 -9.17 -18.41
C VAL A 12 4.72 -9.97 -18.28
N ASN A 13 4.23 -10.06 -17.07
CA ASN A 13 2.94 -10.68 -16.73
C ASN A 13 2.07 -9.72 -15.92
N SER A 14 0.85 -10.09 -15.56
CA SER A 14 -0.09 -9.22 -14.85
C SER A 14 0.35 -8.84 -13.43
N SER A 15 1.29 -9.57 -12.84
CA SER A 15 1.86 -9.29 -11.51
C SER A 15 3.09 -8.38 -11.53
N VAL A 16 3.62 -8.09 -12.71
CA VAL A 16 4.78 -7.19 -12.83
C VAL A 16 4.42 -5.78 -12.37
N ARG A 17 5.35 -5.15 -11.66
CA ARG A 17 5.31 -3.74 -11.27
C ARG A 17 6.47 -3.02 -11.93
N PHE A 18 6.24 -1.76 -12.27
CA PHE A 18 7.23 -0.87 -12.86
C PHE A 18 7.56 0.24 -11.87
N TRP A 19 8.84 0.57 -11.70
CA TRP A 19 9.24 1.65 -10.82
C TRP A 19 10.37 2.48 -11.43
N ASP A 20 10.38 3.74 -11.02
CA ASP A 20 11.42 4.68 -11.40
C ASP A 20 12.72 4.33 -10.67
N VAL A 21 13.82 4.23 -11.41
CA VAL A 21 15.18 4.06 -10.90
C VAL A 21 16.06 5.26 -11.22
N SER A 22 15.44 6.35 -11.69
CA SER A 22 16.17 7.60 -11.93
C SER A 22 16.50 8.30 -10.60
N GLY A 23 17.67 8.89 -10.52
CA GLY A 23 18.05 9.71 -9.37
C GLY A 23 18.72 8.96 -8.22
N ILE A 24 18.83 9.65 -7.09
CA ILE A 24 19.45 9.17 -5.85
C ILE A 24 18.34 8.96 -4.81
N SER A 25 18.19 7.73 -4.34
CA SER A 25 17.26 7.43 -3.26
C SER A 25 17.98 7.41 -1.92
N VAL A 26 17.52 8.25 -0.99
CA VAL A 26 18.00 8.27 0.39
C VAL A 26 16.90 7.72 1.28
N SER A 27 17.16 6.63 1.97
CA SER A 27 16.26 6.09 2.99
C SER A 27 16.88 6.19 4.36
N THR A 28 16.08 6.63 5.34
CA THR A 28 16.44 6.68 6.75
C THR A 28 15.72 5.57 7.49
N GLY A 29 16.44 4.78 8.26
CA GLY A 29 15.88 3.71 9.08
C GLY A 29 16.55 3.64 10.43
N ALA A 30 16.08 2.75 11.30
CA ALA A 30 16.65 2.53 12.63
C ALA A 30 18.15 2.18 12.62
N THR A 31 18.68 1.73 11.48
CA THR A 31 20.08 1.36 11.27
C THR A 31 20.92 2.46 10.60
N GLY A 32 20.38 3.68 10.43
CA GLY A 32 21.08 4.81 9.84
C GLY A 32 20.61 5.18 8.43
N PHE A 33 21.46 5.91 7.71
CA PHE A 33 21.19 6.37 6.35
C PHE A 33 21.64 5.32 5.33
N LYS A 34 20.76 4.94 4.43
CA LYS A 34 21.09 4.11 3.28
C LYS A 34 20.90 4.93 2.01
N VAL A 35 21.99 5.19 1.30
CA VAL A 35 21.95 5.85 0.00
C VAL A 35 22.01 4.77 -1.07
N GLN A 36 21.00 4.71 -1.92
CA GLN A 36 20.99 3.87 -3.11
C GLN A 36 21.07 4.78 -4.33
N THR A 37 22.12 4.60 -5.12
CA THR A 37 22.29 5.29 -6.40
C THR A 37 22.13 4.29 -7.52
N GLY A 38 21.37 4.65 -8.54
CA GLY A 38 21.40 3.95 -9.82
C GLY A 38 22.77 4.10 -10.52
N SER A 39 22.92 3.54 -11.71
CA SER A 39 24.09 3.83 -12.53
C SER A 39 24.11 5.32 -12.94
N ILE A 40 25.27 5.82 -13.33
CA ILE A 40 25.42 7.24 -13.79
C ILE A 40 24.46 7.50 -14.95
N GLU A 41 24.26 6.53 -15.83
CA GLU A 41 23.33 6.61 -16.94
C GLU A 41 21.89 6.79 -16.45
N THR A 42 21.43 6.03 -15.43
CA THR A 42 20.07 6.16 -14.89
C THR A 42 19.85 7.47 -14.15
N ILE A 43 20.89 8.07 -13.58
CA ILE A 43 20.82 9.40 -12.97
C ILE A 43 20.65 10.49 -14.03
N LEU A 44 21.36 10.37 -15.15
CA LEU A 44 21.36 11.37 -16.21
C LEU A 44 20.19 11.26 -17.18
N PHE A 45 19.79 10.04 -17.53
CA PHE A 45 18.80 9.78 -18.58
C PHE A 45 17.46 9.25 -18.04
N GLY A 46 17.39 8.99 -16.74
CA GLY A 46 16.27 8.30 -16.14
C GLY A 46 16.29 6.80 -16.40
N GLY A 47 15.45 6.07 -15.72
CA GLY A 47 15.32 4.64 -15.91
C GLY A 47 14.06 4.08 -15.29
N VAL A 48 13.54 3.01 -15.91
CA VAL A 48 12.42 2.25 -15.38
C VAL A 48 12.86 0.81 -15.23
N ALA A 49 12.72 0.29 -14.03
CA ALA A 49 12.88 -1.13 -13.76
C ALA A 49 11.52 -1.81 -13.66
N PHE A 50 11.49 -3.12 -13.84
CA PHE A 50 10.28 -3.91 -13.64
C PHE A 50 10.61 -5.27 -13.04
N GLY A 51 9.63 -5.86 -12.36
CA GLY A 51 9.75 -7.19 -11.78
C GLY A 51 8.49 -7.57 -11.01
N VAL A 52 8.45 -8.82 -10.55
CA VAL A 52 7.38 -9.30 -9.65
C VAL A 52 7.85 -9.12 -8.21
N PRO A 53 7.12 -8.34 -7.38
CA PRO A 53 7.49 -8.15 -5.97
C PRO A 53 7.46 -9.46 -5.19
N THR A 54 8.34 -9.57 -4.18
CA THR A 54 8.37 -10.73 -3.30
C THR A 54 7.02 -10.94 -2.61
N GLY A 55 6.54 -12.18 -2.60
CA GLY A 55 5.25 -12.54 -1.97
C GLY A 55 4.05 -12.45 -2.91
N ILE A 56 4.21 -11.93 -4.12
CA ILE A 56 3.17 -11.97 -5.15
C ILE A 56 3.39 -13.17 -6.06
N LYS A 57 2.32 -13.94 -6.30
CA LYS A 57 2.36 -15.07 -7.26
C LYS A 57 2.47 -14.53 -8.68
N ASP A 58 3.16 -15.28 -9.54
CA ASP A 58 3.22 -14.96 -10.96
C ASP A 58 1.82 -14.84 -11.55
N GLY A 59 1.61 -13.75 -12.27
CA GLY A 59 0.34 -13.45 -12.91
C GLY A 59 0.19 -14.12 -14.27
N GLY A 60 -1.02 -14.02 -14.82
CA GLY A 60 -1.32 -14.46 -16.18
C GLY A 60 -0.65 -13.60 -17.23
N LYS A 61 -0.65 -14.09 -18.48
CA LYS A 61 -0.14 -13.36 -19.64
C LYS A 61 -0.89 -12.03 -19.82
N VAL A 62 -0.13 -11.00 -20.12
CA VAL A 62 -0.71 -9.69 -20.45
C VAL A 62 -1.20 -9.65 -21.89
N THR A 63 -2.23 -8.85 -22.12
CA THR A 63 -2.78 -8.62 -23.46
C THR A 63 -2.19 -7.35 -24.08
N LYS A 64 -2.34 -7.21 -25.39
CA LYS A 64 -1.93 -5.98 -26.08
C LYS A 64 -2.66 -4.77 -25.47
N ASN A 65 -1.92 -3.68 -25.25
CA ASN A 65 -2.40 -2.45 -24.63
C ASN A 65 -2.75 -2.57 -23.13
N SER A 66 -2.21 -3.55 -22.41
CA SER A 66 -2.28 -3.57 -20.96
C SER A 66 -1.63 -2.31 -20.39
N THR A 67 -2.27 -1.70 -19.39
CA THR A 67 -1.77 -0.53 -18.69
C THR A 67 -1.15 -0.95 -17.37
N PHE A 68 0.01 -0.39 -17.05
CA PHE A 68 0.71 -0.61 -15.80
C PHE A 68 0.94 0.73 -15.10
N GLU A 69 0.90 0.70 -13.79
CA GLU A 69 1.26 1.83 -12.96
C GLU A 69 2.79 1.95 -12.85
N LEU A 70 3.30 3.18 -12.90
CA LEU A 70 4.70 3.49 -12.63
C LEU A 70 4.82 4.02 -11.21
N TYR A 71 5.44 3.23 -10.34
CA TYR A 71 5.72 3.59 -8.96
C TYR A 71 6.96 4.50 -8.88
N LYS A 72 6.99 5.38 -7.89
CA LYS A 72 8.13 6.30 -7.68
C LYS A 72 9.39 5.57 -7.23
N SER A 73 9.24 4.44 -6.54
CA SER A 73 10.37 3.62 -6.08
C SER A 73 9.94 2.18 -5.84
N TYR A 74 10.91 1.27 -5.74
CA TYR A 74 10.65 -0.11 -5.32
C TYR A 74 10.12 -0.20 -3.88
N LYS A 75 10.48 0.76 -3.02
CA LYS A 75 9.97 0.85 -1.67
C LYS A 75 8.45 1.06 -1.64
N ASP A 76 7.93 1.94 -2.50
CA ASP A 76 6.49 2.19 -2.59
C ASP A 76 5.72 0.93 -2.98
N ILE A 77 6.32 0.09 -3.85
CA ILE A 77 5.76 -1.22 -4.18
C ILE A 77 5.72 -2.15 -2.96
N LEU A 78 6.78 -2.17 -2.14
CA LEU A 78 6.84 -3.02 -0.95
C LEU A 78 5.86 -2.57 0.14
N GLU A 79 5.58 -1.28 0.22
CA GLU A 79 4.60 -0.73 1.16
C GLU A 79 3.16 -1.10 0.75
N ASN A 80 2.86 -1.07 -0.57
CA ASN A 80 1.56 -1.39 -1.14
C ASN A 80 1.72 -2.41 -2.30
N PRO A 81 2.06 -3.67 -2.00
CA PRO A 81 2.42 -4.65 -3.03
C PRO A 81 1.23 -5.14 -3.85
N PHE A 82 0.02 -5.03 -3.31
CA PHE A 82 -1.19 -5.55 -3.93
C PHE A 82 -1.93 -4.46 -4.70
N ARG A 83 -2.53 -4.86 -5.82
CA ARG A 83 -3.28 -3.96 -6.71
C ARG A 83 -4.67 -3.64 -6.17
N TYR A 84 -5.26 -4.61 -5.47
CA TYR A 84 -6.62 -4.51 -4.97
C TYR A 84 -6.62 -4.33 -3.46
N GLY A 85 -7.39 -3.35 -3.00
CA GLY A 85 -7.64 -3.08 -1.60
C GLY A 85 -8.90 -2.24 -1.46
N ALA A 86 -9.48 -2.25 -0.27
CA ALA A 86 -10.68 -1.51 0.05
C ALA A 86 -10.51 -0.67 1.31
N TYR A 87 -11.26 0.42 1.36
CA TYR A 87 -11.34 1.29 2.52
C TYR A 87 -12.49 0.84 3.42
N TYR A 88 -12.18 0.71 4.71
CA TYR A 88 -13.17 0.39 5.74
C TYR A 88 -13.11 1.44 6.84
N VAL A 89 -14.27 1.69 7.46
CA VAL A 89 -14.36 2.51 8.66
C VAL A 89 -14.55 1.60 9.86
N VAL A 90 -13.57 1.57 10.74
CA VAL A 90 -13.61 0.81 11.99
C VAL A 90 -13.90 1.78 13.13
N SER A 91 -14.90 1.49 13.93
CA SER A 91 -15.30 2.34 15.06
C SER A 91 -14.72 1.80 16.37
N PHE A 92 -13.96 2.63 17.08
CA PHE A 92 -13.36 2.30 18.36
C PHE A 92 -14.14 2.99 19.49
N THR A 93 -14.46 2.25 20.54
CA THR A 93 -15.11 2.77 21.76
C THR A 93 -14.08 3.16 22.84
N HIS A 94 -12.80 2.86 22.59
CA HIS A 94 -11.70 3.18 23.49
C HIS A 94 -10.76 4.18 22.83
N SER A 95 -9.87 4.78 23.63
CA SER A 95 -8.91 5.76 23.15
C SER A 95 -8.02 5.20 22.03
N VAL A 96 -7.92 5.95 20.94
CA VAL A 96 -6.99 5.71 19.83
C VAL A 96 -5.70 6.51 19.94
N LYS A 97 -5.34 6.94 21.15
CA LYS A 97 -4.11 7.70 21.42
C LYS A 97 -2.89 6.92 20.95
N GLY A 98 -2.05 7.58 20.13
CA GLY A 98 -0.87 6.96 19.52
C GLY A 98 -1.13 6.28 18.18
N LEU A 99 -2.39 6.15 17.75
CA LEU A 99 -2.69 5.67 16.41
C LEU A 99 -2.39 6.78 15.39
N SER A 100 -1.54 6.46 14.42
CA SER A 100 -1.12 7.42 13.38
C SER A 100 -1.37 6.86 11.97
N PRO A 101 -1.49 7.73 10.96
CA PRO A 101 -1.50 7.28 9.57
C PRO A 101 -0.28 6.41 9.25
N GLY A 102 -0.50 5.33 8.52
CA GLY A 102 0.51 4.32 8.19
C GLY A 102 0.70 3.23 9.25
N ALA A 103 0.10 3.35 10.45
CA ALA A 103 0.13 2.27 11.44
C ALA A 103 -0.45 0.97 10.85
N PRO A 104 0.16 -0.19 11.15
CA PRO A 104 -0.32 -1.46 10.60
C PRO A 104 -1.71 -1.81 11.15
N VAL A 105 -2.55 -2.34 10.26
CA VAL A 105 -3.77 -3.05 10.63
C VAL A 105 -3.44 -4.53 10.59
N GLU A 106 -3.66 -5.21 11.71
CA GLU A 106 -3.31 -6.61 11.86
C GLU A 106 -4.54 -7.46 12.19
N TYR A 107 -4.61 -8.62 11.59
CA TYR A 107 -5.55 -9.67 11.92
C TYR A 107 -4.78 -10.89 12.39
N ARG A 108 -4.96 -11.28 13.65
CA ARG A 108 -4.24 -12.40 14.30
C ARG A 108 -2.70 -12.33 14.15
N GLY A 109 -2.14 -11.12 14.23
CA GLY A 109 -0.70 -10.90 14.09
C GLY A 109 -0.19 -10.83 12.64
N ILE A 110 -1.07 -10.95 11.65
CA ILE A 110 -0.72 -10.80 10.24
C ILE A 110 -1.14 -9.40 9.80
N ARG A 111 -0.20 -8.64 9.24
CA ARG A 111 -0.53 -7.32 8.68
C ARG A 111 -1.42 -7.49 7.45
N VAL A 112 -2.63 -6.94 7.53
CA VAL A 112 -3.64 -6.99 6.46
C VAL A 112 -3.86 -5.65 5.77
N GLY A 113 -3.30 -4.58 6.35
CA GLY A 113 -3.48 -3.23 5.80
C GLY A 113 -2.77 -2.17 6.62
N ASN A 114 -3.26 -0.96 6.51
CA ASN A 114 -2.75 0.21 7.25
C ASN A 114 -3.86 1.20 7.58
N VAL A 115 -3.63 1.96 8.64
CA VAL A 115 -4.46 3.10 9.02
C VAL A 115 -4.23 4.24 8.04
N VAL A 116 -5.32 4.77 7.48
CA VAL A 116 -5.28 5.91 6.58
C VAL A 116 -5.35 7.21 7.38
N ARG A 117 -6.37 7.33 8.24
CA ARG A 117 -6.55 8.47 9.14
C ARG A 117 -7.63 8.19 10.19
N VAL A 118 -7.56 8.91 11.29
CA VAL A 118 -8.66 9.02 12.25
C VAL A 118 -9.67 10.03 11.70
N LEU A 119 -10.96 9.68 11.71
CA LEU A 119 -12.04 10.54 11.25
C LEU A 119 -12.66 11.22 12.48
N PHE A 120 -12.71 12.54 12.48
CA PHE A 120 -13.45 13.28 13.48
C PHE A 120 -14.77 13.76 12.85
N LYS A 121 -15.87 13.59 13.57
CA LYS A 121 -17.15 14.22 13.19
C LYS A 121 -17.10 15.68 13.60
N GLU A 122 -17.73 16.56 12.80
CA GLU A 122 -17.98 17.93 13.19
C GLU A 122 -18.69 17.95 14.56
N GLY A 123 -18.18 18.74 15.50
CA GLY A 123 -18.66 18.80 16.89
C GLY A 123 -17.98 17.86 17.89
N GLN A 124 -17.26 16.83 17.47
CA GLN A 124 -16.49 16.00 18.41
C GLN A 124 -15.30 16.73 19.02
N LEU A 125 -14.67 17.62 18.25
CA LEU A 125 -13.56 18.45 18.74
C LEU A 125 -14.04 19.44 19.82
N GLU A 126 -15.22 20.07 19.64
CA GLU A 126 -15.79 20.99 20.62
C GLU A 126 -16.14 20.29 21.94
N GLN A 127 -16.60 19.02 21.88
CA GLN A 127 -16.87 18.21 23.06
C GLN A 127 -15.60 17.81 23.83
N ILE A 128 -14.52 17.52 23.10
CA ILE A 128 -13.21 17.21 23.69
C ILE A 128 -12.60 18.46 24.35
N GLU A 129 -12.70 19.64 23.70
CA GLU A 129 -12.22 20.91 24.24
C GLU A 129 -13.05 21.38 25.45
N ALA A 130 -14.33 21.05 25.49
CA ALA A 130 -15.22 21.36 26.62
C ALA A 130 -15.02 20.41 27.82
N GLY A 131 -14.08 19.45 27.75
CA GLY A 131 -13.86 18.46 28.80
C GLY A 131 -15.01 17.48 29.01
N GLN A 132 -15.97 17.49 28.11
CA GLN A 132 -17.04 16.51 28.05
C GLN A 132 -16.54 15.32 27.21
N GLU A 133 -15.65 14.53 27.79
CA GLU A 133 -15.39 13.17 27.29
C GLU A 133 -16.70 12.39 27.43
N GLY A 134 -17.51 12.44 26.38
CA GLY A 134 -18.68 11.59 26.28
C GLY A 134 -18.19 10.14 26.29
N GLU A 135 -18.28 9.48 27.44
CA GLU A 135 -18.06 8.05 27.54
C GLU A 135 -18.93 7.38 26.47
N GLY A 136 -18.28 6.86 25.42
CA GLY A 136 -18.90 5.96 24.47
C GLY A 136 -19.17 6.46 23.05
N ALA A 137 -18.82 7.69 22.67
CA ALA A 137 -18.91 8.05 21.26
C ALA A 137 -17.83 7.31 20.45
N PRO A 138 -18.22 6.46 19.48
CA PRO A 138 -17.24 5.69 18.73
C PRO A 138 -16.36 6.61 17.88
N ILE A 139 -15.06 6.39 17.94
CA ILE A 139 -14.06 7.10 17.14
C ILE A 139 -13.88 6.33 15.82
N PRO A 140 -14.34 6.88 14.69
CA PRO A 140 -14.19 6.21 13.39
C PRO A 140 -12.77 6.39 12.88
N VAL A 141 -12.18 5.29 12.45
CA VAL A 141 -10.85 5.22 11.84
C VAL A 141 -10.97 4.65 10.45
N LEU A 142 -10.48 5.39 9.47
CA LEU A 142 -10.39 4.91 8.09
C LEU A 142 -9.15 4.03 7.96
N VAL A 143 -9.36 2.80 7.54
CA VAL A 143 -8.30 1.82 7.27
C VAL A 143 -8.35 1.37 5.82
N TYR A 144 -7.20 1.00 5.27
CA TYR A 144 -7.08 0.38 3.95
C TYR A 144 -6.64 -1.06 4.14
N VAL A 145 -7.38 -2.01 3.58
CA VAL A 145 -7.12 -3.45 3.72
C VAL A 145 -6.87 -4.06 2.34
N GLU A 146 -5.82 -4.87 2.25
CA GLU A 146 -5.36 -5.52 1.02
C GLU A 146 -5.59 -7.03 1.13
N PRO A 147 -6.56 -7.62 0.39
CA PRO A 147 -6.87 -9.06 0.45
C PRO A 147 -5.67 -9.96 0.18
N GLY A 148 -4.77 -9.54 -0.69
CA GLY A 148 -3.55 -10.29 -1.02
C GLY A 148 -2.63 -10.53 0.18
N ARG A 149 -2.68 -9.70 1.23
CA ARG A 149 -1.95 -9.94 2.48
C ARG A 149 -2.55 -11.06 3.32
N MET A 150 -3.79 -11.44 3.03
CA MET A 150 -4.51 -12.55 3.67
C MET A 150 -4.40 -13.85 2.85
N GLU A 151 -3.39 -13.96 1.98
CA GLU A 151 -3.19 -15.08 1.04
C GLU A 151 -4.33 -15.26 0.02
N LEU A 152 -5.23 -14.30 -0.08
CA LEU A 152 -6.24 -14.26 -1.12
C LEU A 152 -5.63 -13.81 -2.45
N SER A 153 -6.28 -14.14 -3.55
CA SER A 153 -5.83 -13.67 -4.87
C SER A 153 -5.90 -12.15 -4.95
N ASP A 154 -4.92 -11.52 -5.62
CA ASP A 154 -4.93 -10.07 -5.86
C ASP A 154 -5.91 -9.73 -6.99
N THR A 155 -7.21 -9.85 -6.68
CA THR A 155 -8.34 -9.66 -7.61
C THR A 155 -9.47 -8.89 -6.94
N GLU A 156 -10.31 -8.25 -7.74
CA GLU A 156 -11.49 -7.55 -7.25
C GLU A 156 -12.47 -8.49 -6.53
N ALA A 157 -12.60 -9.74 -6.97
CA ALA A 157 -13.46 -10.72 -6.32
C ALA A 157 -13.06 -11.01 -4.87
N SER A 158 -11.79 -10.86 -4.54
CA SER A 158 -11.28 -11.09 -3.18
C SER A 158 -11.70 -9.98 -2.19
N LEU A 159 -12.10 -8.81 -2.68
CA LEU A 159 -12.66 -7.74 -1.83
C LEU A 159 -14.00 -8.18 -1.20
N VAL A 160 -14.81 -8.93 -1.93
CA VAL A 160 -16.09 -9.45 -1.43
C VAL A 160 -15.87 -10.42 -0.27
N VAL A 161 -14.84 -11.29 -0.39
CA VAL A 161 -14.49 -12.24 0.68
C VAL A 161 -14.06 -11.52 1.95
N VAL A 162 -13.30 -10.43 1.82
CA VAL A 162 -12.88 -9.60 2.97
C VAL A 162 -14.09 -8.93 3.61
N GLU A 163 -15.03 -8.41 2.82
CA GLU A 163 -16.23 -7.76 3.32
C GLU A 163 -17.11 -8.72 4.13
N GLU A 164 -17.25 -9.97 3.70
CA GLU A 164 -17.98 -11.01 4.42
C GLU A 164 -17.26 -11.46 5.71
N THR A 165 -15.93 -11.38 5.74
CA THR A 165 -15.12 -11.82 6.89
C THR A 165 -15.09 -10.78 8.02
N ILE A 166 -15.23 -9.48 7.68
CA ILE A 166 -15.11 -8.35 8.63
C ILE A 166 -16.48 -8.00 9.25
N ARG A 167 -17.58 -8.49 8.69
CA ARG A 167 -18.93 -8.33 9.27
C ARG A 167 -19.13 -9.27 10.45
#